data_a612103db8a592e4586268bb52f3832a
#
_entry.id   a612103db8a592e4586268bb52f3832a
#
_cell.length_a   1.000
_cell.length_b   1.000
_cell.length_c   1.000
_cell.angle_alpha   90.00
_cell.angle_beta   90.00
_cell.angle_gamma   90.00
#
_symmetry.space_group_name_H-M   'P 1'
#
loop_
_entity.id
_entity.type
_entity.pdbx_description
1 polymer ?
#
loop_
_entity_poly.entity_id
_entity_poly.type
_entity_poly.pdbx_seq_one_letter_code
_entity_poly.pdbx_strand_id
1 'polypeptide(L)'
;PEPDLLPVVLDKKFIESVKNEMPELSEDKKNRLITEYKLSDYDADVLSVDPNLSKYFEEVVNNSSNPKLAANWVMGDLSAFLNKDNLSILETRVDAVNLGTLLVRIEDSTISGKIAKEVFEEMWLSQKGPDEIIEEKGLKQVTDSSEIEKVIDQVFEENSTQLQQYKSGKEKLFGFF
;
A
#
# COMPACT_ATOMS: atom_id res chain seq x y z
N PRO A 1 -10.57 -16.84 46.53
CA PRO A 1 -10.88 -15.67 47.36
C PRO A 1 -10.69 -16.09 48.82
N GLU A 2 -10.02 -15.24 49.58
CA GLU A 2 -9.86 -15.48 51.01
C GLU A 2 -11.15 -15.16 51.73
N PRO A 3 -11.49 -15.90 52.80
CA PRO A 3 -12.83 -15.82 53.43
C PRO A 3 -13.11 -14.49 54.14
N ASP A 4 -12.12 -13.61 54.27
CA ASP A 4 -12.23 -12.28 54.87
C ASP A 4 -12.44 -11.16 53.83
N LEU A 5 -12.40 -11.47 52.51
CA LEU A 5 -12.71 -10.53 51.47
C LEU A 5 -14.24 -10.43 51.25
N LEU A 6 -14.76 -9.22 51.29
CA LEU A 6 -16.16 -8.95 50.98
C LEU A 6 -16.46 -9.33 49.51
N PRO A 7 -17.66 -9.89 49.24
CA PRO A 7 -18.06 -10.17 47.87
C PRO A 7 -18.15 -8.88 47.05
N VAL A 8 -17.52 -8.89 45.89
CA VAL A 8 -17.59 -7.78 44.91
C VAL A 8 -18.90 -7.92 44.15
N VAL A 9 -19.77 -6.92 44.29
CA VAL A 9 -21.05 -6.86 43.56
C VAL A 9 -20.84 -5.90 42.37
N LEU A 10 -20.90 -6.46 41.17
CA LEU A 10 -20.88 -5.68 39.95
C LEU A 10 -22.34 -5.33 39.57
N ASP A 11 -22.67 -4.06 39.55
CA ASP A 11 -23.98 -3.63 39.10
C ASP A 11 -24.03 -3.60 37.54
N LYS A 12 -25.30 -3.58 37.02
CA LYS A 12 -25.50 -3.57 35.57
C LYS A 12 -24.90 -2.33 34.90
N LYS A 13 -24.91 -1.19 35.59
CA LYS A 13 -24.35 0.07 35.05
C LYS A 13 -22.86 0.00 34.87
N PHE A 14 -22.15 -0.61 35.84
CA PHE A 14 -20.73 -0.83 35.74
C PHE A 14 -20.39 -1.77 34.55
N ILE A 15 -21.14 -2.87 34.40
CA ILE A 15 -20.95 -3.80 33.29
C ILE A 15 -21.20 -3.11 31.94
N GLU A 16 -22.25 -2.27 31.84
CA GLU A 16 -22.56 -1.51 30.64
C GLU A 16 -21.47 -0.46 30.34
N SER A 17 -20.95 0.24 31.35
CA SER A 17 -19.86 1.20 31.13
C SER A 17 -18.62 0.51 30.60
N VAL A 18 -18.23 -0.62 31.17
CA VAL A 18 -17.08 -1.40 30.71
C VAL A 18 -17.29 -1.90 29.26
N LYS A 19 -18.49 -2.39 28.93
CA LYS A 19 -18.80 -2.80 27.56
C LYS A 19 -18.70 -1.65 26.54
N ASN A 20 -19.15 -0.47 26.93
CA ASN A 20 -19.10 0.71 26.06
C ASN A 20 -17.67 1.27 25.89
N GLU A 21 -16.79 1.03 26.86
CA GLU A 21 -15.40 1.45 26.82
C GLU A 21 -14.47 0.38 26.21
N MET A 22 -14.98 -0.84 26.02
CA MET A 22 -14.20 -1.91 25.39
C MET A 22 -13.89 -1.56 23.93
N PRO A 23 -12.63 -1.71 23.52
CA PRO A 23 -12.29 -1.64 22.10
C PRO A 23 -12.98 -2.78 21.33
N GLU A 24 -13.15 -2.58 20.03
CA GLU A 24 -13.66 -3.64 19.14
C GLU A 24 -12.82 -4.92 19.29
N LEU A 25 -13.48 -6.04 19.53
CA LEU A 25 -12.82 -7.34 19.69
C LEU A 25 -12.25 -7.81 18.35
N SER A 26 -11.14 -8.56 18.39
CA SER A 26 -10.45 -9.02 17.18
C SER A 26 -11.37 -9.82 16.23
N GLU A 27 -12.26 -10.64 16.78
CA GLU A 27 -13.24 -11.41 15.97
C GLU A 27 -14.25 -10.51 15.27
N ASP A 28 -14.80 -9.53 15.98
CA ASP A 28 -15.76 -8.56 15.41
C ASP A 28 -15.07 -7.70 14.35
N LYS A 29 -13.85 -7.26 14.64
CA LYS A 29 -13.01 -6.52 13.70
C LYS A 29 -12.69 -7.33 12.44
N LYS A 30 -12.30 -8.59 12.57
CA LYS A 30 -12.08 -9.50 11.46
C LYS A 30 -13.34 -9.58 10.56
N ASN A 31 -14.50 -9.83 11.16
CA ASN A 31 -15.76 -9.92 10.43
C ASN A 31 -16.10 -8.59 9.73
N ARG A 32 -15.84 -7.47 10.37
CA ARG A 32 -16.03 -6.15 9.77
C ARG A 32 -15.08 -5.90 8.59
N LEU A 33 -13.80 -6.22 8.73
CA LEU A 33 -12.81 -6.09 7.65
C LEU A 33 -13.20 -6.93 6.41
N ILE A 34 -13.70 -8.15 6.61
CA ILE A 34 -14.23 -8.99 5.53
C ILE A 34 -15.46 -8.33 4.88
N THR A 35 -16.39 -7.82 5.70
CA THR A 35 -17.68 -7.34 5.21
C THR A 35 -17.55 -5.98 4.52
N GLU A 36 -16.85 -5.02 5.12
CA GLU A 36 -16.74 -3.65 4.66
C GLU A 36 -15.70 -3.50 3.55
N TYR A 37 -14.51 -4.08 3.75
CA TYR A 37 -13.38 -3.93 2.83
C TYR A 37 -13.22 -5.08 1.84
N LYS A 38 -14.06 -6.12 1.91
CA LYS A 38 -14.02 -7.30 1.03
C LYS A 38 -12.66 -8.01 1.05
N LEU A 39 -12.00 -8.00 2.19
CA LEU A 39 -10.74 -8.70 2.38
C LEU A 39 -10.94 -10.21 2.41
N SER A 40 -9.88 -10.96 2.15
CA SER A 40 -9.87 -12.40 2.39
C SER A 40 -9.91 -12.70 3.89
N ASP A 41 -10.34 -13.91 4.26
CA ASP A 41 -10.34 -14.36 5.66
C ASP A 41 -8.94 -14.27 6.28
N TYR A 42 -7.92 -14.62 5.51
CA TYR A 42 -6.51 -14.55 5.91
C TYR A 42 -6.05 -13.10 6.15
N ASP A 43 -6.31 -12.19 5.21
CA ASP A 43 -5.89 -10.79 5.34
C ASP A 43 -6.56 -10.11 6.54
N ALA A 44 -7.87 -10.36 6.70
CA ALA A 44 -8.64 -9.84 7.82
C ALA A 44 -8.16 -10.40 9.17
N ASP A 45 -7.81 -11.68 9.22
CA ASP A 45 -7.25 -12.32 10.42
C ASP A 45 -5.93 -11.66 10.83
N VAL A 46 -4.99 -11.52 9.91
CA VAL A 46 -3.69 -10.89 10.18
C VAL A 46 -3.83 -9.44 10.64
N LEU A 47 -4.68 -8.66 9.97
CA LEU A 47 -4.90 -7.25 10.28
C LEU A 47 -5.68 -7.01 11.57
N SER A 48 -6.49 -7.98 12.04
CA SER A 48 -7.30 -7.85 13.25
C SER A 48 -6.54 -8.16 14.54
N VAL A 49 -5.38 -8.83 14.46
CA VAL A 49 -4.59 -9.24 15.64
C VAL A 49 -4.02 -8.03 16.39
N ASP A 50 -3.48 -7.05 15.69
CA ASP A 50 -2.94 -5.82 16.28
C ASP A 50 -3.89 -4.64 16.00
N PRO A 51 -4.50 -4.05 17.04
CA PRO A 51 -5.38 -2.90 16.89
C PRO A 51 -4.72 -1.70 16.23
N ASN A 52 -3.42 -1.49 16.44
CA ASN A 52 -2.68 -0.37 15.85
C ASN A 52 -2.41 -0.61 14.36
N LEU A 53 -2.07 -1.85 13.98
CA LEU A 53 -1.92 -2.22 12.57
C LEU A 53 -3.24 -2.09 11.82
N SER A 54 -4.34 -2.54 12.44
CA SER A 54 -5.68 -2.38 11.89
C SER A 54 -6.05 -0.91 11.66
N LYS A 55 -5.80 -0.06 12.67
CA LYS A 55 -6.05 1.38 12.55
C LYS A 55 -5.23 2.02 11.44
N TYR A 56 -3.96 1.68 11.36
CA TYR A 56 -3.09 2.15 10.28
C TYR A 56 -3.60 1.72 8.90
N PHE A 57 -3.99 0.45 8.76
CA PHE A 57 -4.59 -0.06 7.52
C PHE A 57 -5.85 0.72 7.12
N GLU A 58 -6.79 0.93 8.05
CA GLU A 58 -8.03 1.68 7.80
C GLU A 58 -7.74 3.12 7.36
N GLU A 59 -6.73 3.75 7.95
CA GLU A 59 -6.30 5.09 7.57
C GLU A 59 -5.66 5.11 6.17
N VAL A 60 -4.87 4.09 5.80
CA VAL A 60 -4.35 3.94 4.43
C VAL A 60 -5.50 3.77 3.43
N VAL A 61 -6.51 2.94 3.74
CA VAL A 61 -7.68 2.75 2.87
C VAL A 61 -8.45 4.04 2.67
N ASN A 62 -8.64 4.83 3.73
CA ASN A 62 -9.33 6.12 3.65
C ASN A 62 -8.64 7.10 2.68
N ASN A 63 -7.32 6.97 2.52
CA ASN A 63 -6.53 7.82 1.62
C ASN A 63 -6.31 7.22 0.22
N SER A 64 -6.45 5.89 0.05
CA SER A 64 -6.21 5.21 -1.24
C SER A 64 -7.47 4.67 -1.90
N SER A 65 -8.55 4.48 -1.15
CA SER A 65 -9.82 3.88 -1.63
C SER A 65 -9.69 2.43 -2.17
N ASN A 66 -8.54 1.78 -2.03
CA ASN A 66 -8.31 0.39 -2.47
C ASN A 66 -7.89 -0.52 -1.32
N PRO A 67 -8.85 -1.18 -0.64
CA PRO A 67 -8.54 -2.00 0.53
C PRO A 67 -7.61 -3.17 0.26
N LYS A 68 -7.73 -3.82 -0.91
CA LYS A 68 -6.91 -4.99 -1.24
C LYS A 68 -5.46 -4.60 -1.48
N LEU A 69 -5.22 -3.50 -2.19
CA LEU A 69 -3.88 -2.98 -2.42
C LEU A 69 -3.26 -2.51 -1.09
N ALA A 70 -4.05 -1.81 -0.26
CA ALA A 70 -3.62 -1.36 1.06
C ALA A 70 -3.23 -2.55 1.96
N ALA A 71 -4.04 -3.61 2.01
CA ALA A 71 -3.73 -4.82 2.78
C ALA A 71 -2.41 -5.45 2.32
N ASN A 72 -2.22 -5.62 1.01
CA ASN A 72 -0.99 -6.17 0.45
C ASN A 72 0.25 -5.36 0.86
N TRP A 73 0.18 -4.02 0.79
CA TRP A 73 1.29 -3.15 1.14
C TRP A 73 1.57 -3.11 2.64
N VAL A 74 0.52 -3.06 3.46
CA VAL A 74 0.67 -3.03 4.94
C VAL A 74 1.22 -4.34 5.45
N MET A 75 0.68 -5.48 4.99
CA MET A 75 1.12 -6.80 5.43
C MET A 75 2.44 -7.26 4.79
N GLY A 76 2.75 -6.76 3.59
CA GLY A 76 3.94 -7.10 2.84
C GLY A 76 5.07 -6.10 3.03
N ASP A 77 5.10 -5.07 2.19
CA ASP A 77 6.24 -4.15 2.09
C ASP A 77 6.47 -3.38 3.40
N LEU A 78 5.44 -2.77 4.00
CA LEU A 78 5.57 -2.05 5.27
C LEU A 78 6.05 -2.96 6.40
N SER A 79 5.41 -4.13 6.57
CA SER A 79 5.79 -5.09 7.62
C SER A 79 7.22 -5.61 7.44
N ALA A 80 7.69 -5.76 6.20
CA ALA A 80 9.08 -6.15 5.93
C ALA A 80 10.08 -5.10 6.43
N PHE A 81 9.80 -3.80 6.23
CA PHE A 81 10.64 -2.71 6.72
C PHE A 81 10.59 -2.57 8.25
N LEU A 82 9.40 -2.69 8.85
CA LEU A 82 9.26 -2.71 10.30
C LEU A 82 10.07 -3.83 10.93
N ASN A 83 9.96 -5.04 10.40
CA ASN A 83 10.71 -6.21 10.89
C ASN A 83 12.23 -6.04 10.71
N LYS A 84 12.67 -5.51 9.56
CA LYS A 84 14.08 -5.26 9.28
C LYS A 84 14.72 -4.31 10.29
N ASP A 85 14.00 -3.24 10.65
CA ASP A 85 14.48 -2.23 11.58
C ASP A 85 14.08 -2.53 13.04
N ASN A 86 13.36 -3.64 13.28
CA ASN A 86 12.85 -4.07 14.59
C ASN A 86 11.97 -3.00 15.25
N LEU A 87 11.08 -2.39 14.45
CA LEU A 87 10.13 -1.36 14.86
C LEU A 87 8.71 -1.91 14.95
N SER A 88 7.91 -1.34 15.86
CA SER A 88 6.46 -1.53 15.89
C SER A 88 5.76 -0.62 14.87
N ILE A 89 4.48 -0.90 14.58
CA ILE A 89 3.68 -0.03 13.69
C ILE A 89 3.56 1.41 14.20
N LEU A 90 3.59 1.61 15.51
CA LEU A 90 3.55 2.95 16.12
C LEU A 90 4.84 3.77 15.89
N GLU A 91 5.92 3.10 15.52
CA GLU A 91 7.23 3.70 15.26
C GLU A 91 7.53 3.76 13.75
N THR A 92 6.53 3.50 12.92
CA THR A 92 6.70 3.55 11.46
C THR A 92 7.22 4.91 11.00
N ARG A 93 8.11 4.89 10.00
CA ARG A 93 8.67 6.11 9.41
C ARG A 93 7.82 6.66 8.26
N VAL A 94 6.89 5.87 7.77
CA VAL A 94 5.95 6.25 6.71
C VAL A 94 4.56 6.27 7.33
N ASP A 95 3.93 7.42 7.38
CA ASP A 95 2.57 7.55 7.88
C ASP A 95 1.53 6.99 6.88
N ALA A 96 0.33 6.74 7.38
CA ALA A 96 -0.74 6.12 6.60
C ALA A 96 -1.22 7.02 5.43
N VAL A 97 -1.13 8.34 5.57
CA VAL A 97 -1.51 9.30 4.52
C VAL A 97 -0.54 9.20 3.35
N ASN A 98 0.76 9.21 3.64
CA ASN A 98 1.80 9.10 2.63
C ASN A 98 1.78 7.73 1.94
N LEU A 99 1.57 6.64 2.69
CA LEU A 99 1.38 5.33 2.07
C LEU A 99 0.13 5.31 1.18
N GLY A 100 -1.00 5.83 1.65
CA GLY A 100 -2.24 5.94 0.86
C GLY A 100 -2.02 6.73 -0.44
N THR A 101 -1.31 7.86 -0.37
CA THR A 101 -0.96 8.68 -1.54
C THR A 101 -0.10 7.88 -2.53
N LEU A 102 0.89 7.12 -2.06
CA LEU A 102 1.69 6.24 -2.90
C LEU A 102 0.82 5.21 -3.65
N LEU A 103 -0.16 4.60 -2.95
CA LEU A 103 -1.07 3.64 -3.56
C LEU A 103 -1.95 4.28 -4.64
N VAL A 104 -2.42 5.51 -4.44
CA VAL A 104 -3.14 6.28 -5.47
C VAL A 104 -2.27 6.46 -6.72
N ARG A 105 -0.95 6.73 -6.57
CA ARG A 105 -0.03 6.87 -7.72
C ARG A 105 0.20 5.57 -8.49
N ILE A 106 0.00 4.42 -7.83
CA ILE A 106 0.00 3.12 -8.52
C ILE A 106 -1.31 2.93 -9.30
N GLU A 107 -2.45 3.28 -8.70
CA GLU A 107 -3.78 3.09 -9.29
C GLU A 107 -4.03 4.00 -10.49
N ASP A 108 -3.59 5.25 -10.42
CA ASP A 108 -3.70 6.22 -11.52
C ASP A 108 -2.62 6.02 -12.60
N SER A 109 -1.77 4.99 -12.43
CA SER A 109 -0.67 4.67 -13.35
C SER A 109 0.40 5.76 -13.48
N THR A 110 0.47 6.69 -12.53
CA THR A 110 1.57 7.68 -12.47
C THR A 110 2.91 6.99 -12.31
N ILE A 111 2.94 5.89 -11.55
CA ILE A 111 4.12 5.03 -11.38
C ILE A 111 3.74 3.54 -11.45
N SER A 112 4.69 2.71 -11.87
CA SER A 112 4.50 1.25 -11.81
C SER A 112 4.70 0.72 -10.40
N GLY A 113 4.16 -0.49 -10.11
CA GLY A 113 4.37 -1.14 -8.82
C GLY A 113 5.85 -1.39 -8.47
N LYS A 114 6.73 -1.54 -9.48
CA LYS A 114 8.18 -1.64 -9.27
C LYS A 114 8.75 -0.31 -8.79
N ILE A 115 8.40 0.78 -9.47
CA ILE A 115 8.83 2.14 -9.10
C ILE A 115 8.30 2.51 -7.71
N ALA A 116 7.07 2.12 -7.39
CA ALA A 116 6.47 2.37 -6.08
C ALA A 116 7.29 1.76 -4.92
N LYS A 117 7.91 0.60 -5.11
CA LYS A 117 8.80 0.01 -4.10
C LYS A 117 10.06 0.82 -3.90
N GLU A 118 10.64 1.36 -4.97
CA GLU A 118 11.80 2.25 -4.91
C GLU A 118 11.44 3.58 -4.21
N VAL A 119 10.26 4.13 -4.50
CA VAL A 119 9.74 5.34 -3.83
C VAL A 119 9.49 5.06 -2.35
N PHE A 120 8.90 3.91 -2.00
CA PHE A 120 8.63 3.55 -0.60
C PHE A 120 9.92 3.40 0.22
N GLU A 121 10.95 2.78 -0.35
CA GLU A 121 12.27 2.69 0.28
C GLU A 121 12.85 4.07 0.57
N GLU A 122 12.74 5.01 -0.37
CA GLU A 122 13.18 6.38 -0.18
C GLU A 122 12.34 7.13 0.85
N MET A 123 11.00 6.94 0.87
CA MET A 123 10.12 7.48 1.90
C MET A 123 10.53 6.99 3.30
N TRP A 124 10.91 5.71 3.40
CA TRP A 124 11.36 5.11 4.66
C TRP A 124 12.67 5.73 5.17
N LEU A 125 13.58 6.08 4.28
CA LEU A 125 14.89 6.66 4.61
C LEU A 125 14.82 8.16 4.84
N SER A 126 14.08 8.90 3.99
CA SER A 126 14.08 10.37 3.99
C SER A 126 12.89 10.98 4.74
N GLN A 127 11.83 10.21 5.02
CA GLN A 127 10.56 10.67 5.59
C GLN A 127 9.83 11.74 4.73
N LYS A 128 10.17 11.80 3.43
CA LYS A 128 9.50 12.66 2.46
C LYS A 128 8.21 12.03 1.96
N GLY A 129 7.30 12.86 1.43
CA GLY A 129 6.09 12.40 0.76
C GLY A 129 6.38 11.73 -0.60
N PRO A 130 5.49 10.83 -1.07
CA PRO A 130 5.71 10.11 -2.34
C PRO A 130 5.78 11.05 -3.53
N ASP A 131 4.94 12.08 -3.61
CA ASP A 131 4.90 13.01 -4.73
C ASP A 131 6.20 13.81 -4.87
N GLU A 132 6.79 14.23 -3.75
CA GLU A 132 8.07 14.93 -3.73
C GLU A 132 9.20 14.03 -4.29
N ILE A 133 9.24 12.76 -3.88
CA ILE A 133 10.24 11.82 -4.35
C ILE A 133 10.07 11.51 -5.85
N ILE A 134 8.81 11.31 -6.29
CA ILE A 134 8.47 11.05 -7.70
C ILE A 134 8.92 12.23 -8.58
N GLU A 135 8.73 13.47 -8.12
CA GLU A 135 9.14 14.66 -8.87
C GLU A 135 10.66 14.86 -8.85
N GLU A 136 11.30 14.75 -7.69
CA GLU A 136 12.76 14.90 -7.57
C GLU A 136 13.53 13.90 -8.44
N LYS A 137 13.05 12.67 -8.54
CA LYS A 137 13.69 11.59 -9.29
C LYS A 137 13.17 11.45 -10.74
N GLY A 138 12.16 12.22 -11.13
CA GLY A 138 11.58 12.14 -12.47
C GLY A 138 10.95 10.78 -12.78
N LEU A 139 10.31 10.13 -11.81
CA LEU A 139 9.83 8.74 -11.90
C LEU A 139 8.43 8.61 -12.49
N LYS A 140 7.83 9.70 -12.97
CA LYS A 140 6.52 9.64 -13.64
C LYS A 140 6.59 8.77 -14.87
N GLN A 141 5.69 7.80 -14.95
CA GLN A 141 5.58 6.93 -16.12
C GLN A 141 4.93 7.71 -17.25
N VAL A 142 5.57 7.72 -18.42
CA VAL A 142 4.96 8.27 -19.64
C VAL A 142 3.91 7.28 -20.13
N THR A 143 2.64 7.56 -19.82
CA THR A 143 1.48 6.75 -20.26
C THR A 143 0.77 7.35 -21.46
N ASP A 144 1.21 8.53 -21.92
CA ASP A 144 0.61 9.19 -23.08
C ASP A 144 1.07 8.49 -24.36
N SER A 145 0.11 7.79 -24.99
CA SER A 145 0.35 7.10 -26.27
C SER A 145 0.94 8.03 -27.33
N SER A 146 0.58 9.32 -27.31
CA SER A 146 1.08 10.30 -28.28
C SER A 146 2.57 10.64 -28.07
N GLU A 147 3.06 10.61 -26.83
CA GLU A 147 4.49 10.78 -26.54
C GLU A 147 5.28 9.52 -26.90
N ILE A 148 4.72 8.35 -26.60
CA ILE A 148 5.32 7.07 -26.98
C ILE A 148 5.41 6.95 -28.50
N GLU A 149 4.35 7.32 -29.24
CA GLU A 149 4.35 7.33 -30.71
C GLU A 149 5.43 8.26 -31.27
N LYS A 150 5.60 9.46 -30.72
CA LYS A 150 6.68 10.38 -31.14
C LYS A 150 8.07 9.80 -30.95
N VAL A 151 8.30 9.13 -29.81
CA VAL A 151 9.60 8.46 -29.55
C VAL A 151 9.81 7.31 -30.53
N ILE A 152 8.78 6.52 -30.82
CA ILE A 152 8.82 5.44 -31.82
C ILE A 152 9.12 6.01 -33.21
N ASP A 153 8.44 7.07 -33.61
CA ASP A 153 8.67 7.72 -34.89
C ASP A 153 10.10 8.27 -35.01
N GLN A 154 10.62 8.89 -33.95
CA GLN A 154 11.98 9.36 -33.90
C GLN A 154 12.99 8.20 -34.06
N VAL A 155 12.78 7.10 -33.35
CA VAL A 155 13.63 5.89 -33.47
C VAL A 155 13.58 5.33 -34.89
N PHE A 156 12.41 5.35 -35.53
CA PHE A 156 12.27 4.91 -36.93
C PHE A 156 12.96 5.84 -37.93
N GLU A 157 12.91 7.15 -37.70
CA GLU A 157 13.63 8.12 -38.54
C GLU A 157 15.15 7.95 -38.42
N GLU A 158 15.66 7.85 -37.19
CA GLU A 158 17.09 7.67 -36.91
C GLU A 158 17.63 6.34 -37.46
N ASN A 159 16.79 5.31 -37.54
CA ASN A 159 17.16 3.96 -37.97
C ASN A 159 16.45 3.54 -39.28
N SER A 160 16.31 4.47 -40.22
CA SER A 160 15.56 4.25 -41.46
C SER A 160 16.05 3.07 -42.31
N THR A 161 17.36 2.79 -42.30
CA THR A 161 17.95 1.65 -43.03
C THR A 161 17.50 0.31 -42.42
N GLN A 162 17.49 0.19 -41.11
CA GLN A 162 17.06 -1.01 -40.40
C GLN A 162 15.55 -1.21 -40.57
N LEU A 163 14.76 -0.13 -40.52
CA LEU A 163 13.34 -0.16 -40.78
C LEU A 163 13.02 -0.67 -42.19
N GLN A 164 13.76 -0.21 -43.22
CA GLN A 164 13.57 -0.72 -44.57
C GLN A 164 13.91 -2.21 -44.69
N GLN A 165 14.96 -2.66 -44.01
CA GLN A 165 15.35 -4.07 -43.97
C GLN A 165 14.29 -4.93 -43.26
N TYR A 166 13.69 -4.41 -42.17
CA TYR A 166 12.58 -5.06 -41.50
C TYR A 166 11.34 -5.18 -42.43
N LYS A 167 10.95 -4.09 -43.07
CA LYS A 167 9.86 -4.06 -44.07
C LYS A 167 10.12 -4.98 -45.27
N SER A 168 11.38 -5.26 -45.58
CA SER A 168 11.75 -6.21 -46.64
C SER A 168 11.75 -7.69 -46.21
N GLY A 169 11.30 -8.00 -45.00
CA GLY A 169 11.13 -9.36 -44.49
C GLY A 169 12.20 -9.89 -43.54
N LYS A 170 13.11 -9.03 -43.06
CA LYS A 170 14.06 -9.43 -42.02
C LYS A 170 13.47 -9.29 -40.63
N GLU A 171 12.57 -10.20 -40.24
CA GLU A 171 11.83 -10.19 -38.98
C GLU A 171 12.71 -10.15 -37.71
N LYS A 172 13.96 -10.65 -37.79
CA LYS A 172 14.90 -10.62 -36.66
C LYS A 172 15.23 -9.18 -36.19
N LEU A 173 14.99 -8.17 -37.02
CA LEU A 173 15.20 -6.76 -36.67
C LEU A 173 14.07 -6.18 -35.81
N PHE A 174 12.97 -6.88 -35.57
CA PHE A 174 11.91 -6.46 -34.65
C PHE A 174 12.43 -6.21 -33.23
N GLY A 175 13.32 -7.05 -32.75
CA GLY A 175 13.93 -6.88 -31.42
C GLY A 175 15.03 -5.80 -31.34
N PHE A 176 15.30 -5.08 -32.44
CA PHE A 176 16.22 -3.95 -32.47
C PHE A 176 15.51 -2.64 -32.09
N PHE A 177 14.24 -2.51 -32.42
CA PHE A 177 13.39 -1.37 -32.10
C PHE A 177 12.71 -1.54 -30.75
#